data_94013a0f88bb68d0b5e527bf370aaabe
#
_entry.id   94013a0f88bb68d0b5e527bf370aaabe
#
_cell.length_a   1.000
_cell.length_b   1.000
_cell.length_c   1.000
_cell.angle_alpha   90.00
_cell.angle_beta   90.00
_cell.angle_gamma   90.00
#
_symmetry.space_group_name_H-M   'P 1'
#
loop_
_entity.id
_entity.type
_entity.pdbx_description
1 polymer ?
#
loop_
_entity_poly.entity_id
_entity_poly.type
_entity_poly.pdbx_seq_one_letter_code
_entity_poly.pdbx_strand_id
1 'polypeptide(L)'
;MARDYYDVLGLKRGASQKEIKQAYRKLARKHHPDVNPGDKGAEERFKEINSAYEVLSDAEKRNKYDRYGERWEMAEAFEKARAQQGAGGASGNWQSYQFDLNDLFGRGGASGGQGFENLFDLFGGRGRRSRGPTRGQNIEYATEISLEEAYAGTTRTLQLQSQEPCVTCGGSGEIAGAVCHVCEGRGVVVRPRRLEVKIPAGARDGTRVRLAGEGSAGMGGPRGDLYVVVRVRPHPRFERKGDDLVMEMPVPLDDAVLGGEVEVETIAGKRIALKVAPLTQNGRTIRLAGLGMPKLDAKSKEKANGDLLAKVRVVLPEELSDRERELFEKLRAERKKTKEKVA
;
A
#
# COMPACT_ATOMS: atom_id res chain seq x y z
N MET A 1 -7.57 4.80 45.14
CA MET A 1 -6.59 5.88 44.92
C MET A 1 -5.88 5.56 43.63
N ALA A 2 -6.03 6.42 42.65
CA ALA A 2 -5.31 6.23 41.38
C ALA A 2 -3.79 6.38 41.63
N ARG A 3 -2.98 5.55 41.02
CA ARG A 3 -1.52 5.57 41.18
C ARG A 3 -0.94 6.67 40.33
N ASP A 4 0.05 7.44 40.82
CA ASP A 4 0.77 8.42 40.06
C ASP A 4 1.41 7.76 38.79
N TYR A 5 1.26 8.36 37.63
CA TYR A 5 1.80 7.82 36.36
C TYR A 5 3.31 7.59 36.39
N TYR A 6 4.06 8.39 37.17
CA TYR A 6 5.47 8.13 37.40
C TYR A 6 5.70 6.87 38.19
N ASP A 7 4.88 6.63 39.24
CA ASP A 7 4.96 5.41 40.09
C ASP A 7 4.57 4.16 39.27
N VAL A 8 3.58 4.27 38.39
CA VAL A 8 3.20 3.18 37.45
C VAL A 8 4.36 2.74 36.58
N LEU A 9 5.17 3.70 36.11
CA LEU A 9 6.40 3.43 35.32
C LEU A 9 7.63 3.14 36.21
N GLY A 10 7.51 3.23 37.54
CA GLY A 10 8.65 3.04 38.45
C GLY A 10 9.70 4.13 38.36
N LEU A 11 9.30 5.35 38.05
CA LEU A 11 10.16 6.52 37.87
C LEU A 11 9.88 7.60 38.91
N LYS A 12 10.83 8.50 39.14
CA LYS A 12 10.63 9.70 39.93
C LYS A 12 10.08 10.83 39.07
N ARG A 13 9.31 11.75 39.66
CA ARG A 13 8.88 12.98 38.99
C ARG A 13 10.11 13.74 38.50
N GLY A 14 10.08 14.21 37.26
CA GLY A 14 11.22 14.87 36.61
C GLY A 14 12.11 13.93 35.76
N ALA A 15 11.79 12.65 35.66
CA ALA A 15 12.50 11.70 34.77
C ALA A 15 12.56 12.22 33.32
N SER A 16 13.67 11.98 32.62
CA SER A 16 13.84 12.40 31.24
C SER A 16 12.94 11.60 30.28
N GLN A 17 12.66 12.14 29.12
CA GLN A 17 11.91 11.46 28.05
C GLN A 17 12.53 10.10 27.67
N LYS A 18 13.86 10.01 27.74
CA LYS A 18 14.60 8.78 27.46
C LYS A 18 14.34 7.69 28.52
N GLU A 19 14.30 8.09 29.77
CA GLU A 19 14.01 7.18 30.90
C GLU A 19 12.54 6.71 30.87
N ILE A 20 11.60 7.59 30.59
CA ILE A 20 10.18 7.25 30.40
C ILE A 20 10.02 6.20 29.31
N LYS A 21 10.64 6.40 28.15
CA LYS A 21 10.58 5.47 27.01
C LYS A 21 11.24 4.12 27.33
N GLN A 22 12.33 4.11 28.08
CA GLN A 22 13.01 2.89 28.50
C GLN A 22 12.19 2.09 29.51
N ALA A 23 11.64 2.75 30.54
CA ALA A 23 10.78 2.14 31.54
C ALA A 23 9.53 1.52 30.90
N TYR A 24 8.86 2.28 30.02
CA TYR A 24 7.72 1.79 29.26
C TYR A 24 8.06 0.51 28.49
N ARG A 25 9.12 0.52 27.68
CA ARG A 25 9.50 -0.66 26.89
C ARG A 25 9.79 -1.89 27.74
N LYS A 26 10.41 -1.71 28.90
CA LYS A 26 10.71 -2.80 29.83
C LYS A 26 9.43 -3.39 30.44
N LEU A 27 8.52 -2.53 30.91
CA LEU A 27 7.28 -2.94 31.54
C LEU A 27 6.25 -3.49 30.56
N ALA A 28 6.14 -2.88 29.38
CA ALA A 28 5.25 -3.34 28.30
C ALA A 28 5.63 -4.75 27.82
N ARG A 29 6.91 -5.06 27.66
CA ARG A 29 7.35 -6.43 27.34
C ARG A 29 7.04 -7.43 28.46
N LYS A 30 7.20 -7.02 29.71
CA LYS A 30 6.96 -7.89 30.87
C LYS A 30 5.48 -8.25 31.02
N HIS A 31 4.57 -7.31 30.74
CA HIS A 31 3.13 -7.47 30.95
C HIS A 31 2.35 -7.59 29.63
N HIS A 32 3.05 -7.92 28.50
CA HIS A 32 2.41 -8.08 27.21
C HIS A 32 1.42 -9.26 27.22
N PRO A 33 0.21 -9.13 26.61
CA PRO A 33 -0.76 -10.21 26.57
C PRO A 33 -0.22 -11.50 25.93
N ASP A 34 0.64 -11.38 24.89
CA ASP A 34 1.25 -12.53 24.22
C ASP A 34 2.23 -13.30 25.11
N VAL A 35 2.85 -12.62 26.09
CA VAL A 35 3.79 -13.23 27.04
C VAL A 35 3.07 -13.78 28.28
N ASN A 36 1.90 -13.23 28.62
CA ASN A 36 1.09 -13.61 29.79
C ASN A 36 -0.36 -13.89 29.33
N PRO A 37 -0.61 -14.92 28.53
CA PRO A 37 -1.95 -15.20 28.01
C PRO A 37 -2.88 -15.63 29.15
N GLY A 38 -4.00 -14.91 29.29
CA GLY A 38 -5.03 -15.20 30.28
C GLY A 38 -4.82 -14.62 31.70
N ASP A 39 -3.72 -13.91 31.94
CA ASP A 39 -3.48 -13.21 33.22
C ASP A 39 -4.15 -11.83 33.22
N LYS A 40 -5.32 -11.74 33.87
CA LYS A 40 -6.07 -10.48 34.02
C LYS A 40 -5.26 -9.40 34.74
N GLY A 41 -4.42 -9.79 35.71
CA GLY A 41 -3.59 -8.83 36.44
C GLY A 41 -2.47 -8.24 35.56
N ALA A 42 -1.92 -9.02 34.64
CA ALA A 42 -0.96 -8.51 33.64
C ALA A 42 -1.66 -7.58 32.65
N GLU A 43 -2.88 -7.89 32.22
CA GLU A 43 -3.66 -7.06 31.30
C GLU A 43 -4.03 -5.70 31.90
N GLU A 44 -4.47 -5.66 33.16
CA GLU A 44 -4.77 -4.41 33.88
C GLU A 44 -3.52 -3.54 34.01
N ARG A 45 -2.40 -4.14 34.43
CA ARG A 45 -1.12 -3.43 34.53
C ARG A 45 -0.63 -2.91 33.17
N PHE A 46 -0.84 -3.67 32.10
CA PHE A 46 -0.50 -3.22 30.75
C PHE A 46 -1.31 -2.01 30.32
N LYS A 47 -2.62 -1.97 30.67
CA LYS A 47 -3.48 -0.78 30.44
C LYS A 47 -2.99 0.43 31.22
N GLU A 48 -2.67 0.26 32.53
CA GLU A 48 -2.13 1.34 33.35
C GLU A 48 -0.80 1.89 32.80
N ILE A 49 0.13 1.00 32.37
CA ILE A 49 1.43 1.36 31.78
C ILE A 49 1.25 2.13 30.47
N ASN A 50 0.30 1.74 29.61
CA ASN A 50 0.02 2.44 28.36
C ASN A 50 -0.56 3.83 28.62
N SER A 51 -1.52 3.96 29.54
CA SER A 51 -2.10 5.26 29.90
C SER A 51 -1.05 6.20 30.49
N ALA A 52 -0.19 5.70 31.38
CA ALA A 52 0.92 6.48 31.93
C ALA A 52 1.90 6.96 30.86
N TYR A 53 2.26 6.09 29.91
CA TYR A 53 3.17 6.45 28.82
C TYR A 53 2.54 7.44 27.86
N GLU A 54 1.26 7.31 27.51
CA GLU A 54 0.56 8.25 26.61
C GLU A 54 0.63 9.69 27.16
N VAL A 55 0.44 9.86 28.45
CA VAL A 55 0.46 11.19 29.08
C VAL A 55 1.89 11.71 29.27
N LEU A 56 2.82 10.87 29.73
CA LEU A 56 4.18 11.30 30.06
C LEU A 56 5.11 11.39 28.84
N SER A 57 4.76 10.77 27.70
CA SER A 57 5.56 10.85 26.48
C SER A 57 5.36 12.14 25.69
N ASP A 58 4.23 12.79 25.85
CA ASP A 58 3.92 14.08 25.22
C ASP A 58 4.28 15.24 26.16
N ALA A 59 5.05 16.21 25.68
CA ALA A 59 5.53 17.30 26.49
C ALA A 59 4.40 18.21 27.03
N GLU A 60 3.35 18.42 26.22
CA GLU A 60 2.22 19.27 26.62
C GLU A 60 1.32 18.55 27.64
N LYS A 61 0.96 17.29 27.39
CA LYS A 61 0.19 16.48 28.31
C LYS A 61 0.92 16.29 29.63
N ARG A 62 2.23 16.05 29.58
CA ARG A 62 3.08 15.91 30.77
C ARG A 62 3.09 17.19 31.60
N ASN A 63 3.29 18.37 30.97
CA ASN A 63 3.25 19.65 31.67
C ASN A 63 1.89 19.89 32.35
N LYS A 64 0.79 19.49 31.73
CA LYS A 64 -0.54 19.59 32.31
C LYS A 64 -0.70 18.60 33.48
N TYR A 65 -0.24 17.36 33.29
CA TYR A 65 -0.26 16.35 34.36
C TYR A 65 0.61 16.76 35.57
N ASP A 66 1.80 17.32 35.33
CA ASP A 66 2.69 17.80 36.39
C ASP A 66 2.09 18.95 37.19
N ARG A 67 1.24 19.80 36.57
CA ARG A 67 0.55 20.93 37.20
C ARG A 67 -0.74 20.54 37.95
N TYR A 68 -1.55 19.69 37.34
CA TYR A 68 -2.92 19.43 37.78
C TYR A 68 -3.12 18.00 38.33
N GLY A 69 -2.10 17.12 38.26
CA GLY A 69 -2.15 15.74 38.69
C GLY A 69 -3.25 14.94 37.97
N GLU A 70 -3.96 14.11 38.67
CA GLU A 70 -5.04 13.26 38.13
C GLU A 70 -6.20 14.04 37.49
N ARG A 71 -6.33 15.33 37.77
CA ARG A 71 -7.39 16.21 37.22
C ARG A 71 -6.97 16.92 35.93
N TRP A 72 -5.86 16.54 35.31
CA TRP A 72 -5.33 17.19 34.11
C TRP A 72 -6.32 17.18 32.93
N GLU A 73 -7.13 16.12 32.76
CA GLU A 73 -8.16 16.02 31.72
C GLU A 73 -9.31 17.02 31.95
N MET A 74 -9.73 17.20 33.22
CA MET A 74 -10.71 18.22 33.57
C MET A 74 -10.16 19.64 33.38
N ALA A 75 -8.89 19.85 33.70
CA ALA A 75 -8.24 21.16 33.50
C ALA A 75 -8.13 21.50 32.01
N GLU A 76 -7.87 20.51 31.12
CA GLU A 76 -7.87 20.72 29.68
C GLU A 76 -9.26 21.09 29.15
N ALA A 77 -10.31 20.44 29.64
CA ALA A 77 -11.69 20.79 29.30
C ALA A 77 -12.04 22.21 29.79
N PHE A 78 -11.56 22.60 30.96
CA PHE A 78 -11.79 23.94 31.54
C PHE A 78 -11.01 25.03 30.79
N GLU A 79 -9.76 24.79 30.41
CA GLU A 79 -8.97 25.74 29.59
C GLU A 79 -9.57 25.93 28.19
N LYS A 80 -10.03 24.84 27.57
CA LYS A 80 -10.75 24.91 26.29
C LYS A 80 -12.08 25.68 26.39
N ALA A 81 -12.84 25.47 27.44
CA ALA A 81 -14.08 26.20 27.69
C ALA A 81 -13.82 27.69 27.97
N ARG A 82 -12.74 28.03 28.71
CA ARG A 82 -12.34 29.39 28.98
C ARG A 82 -11.78 30.13 27.76
N ALA A 83 -11.05 29.43 26.90
CA ALA A 83 -10.56 30.00 25.64
C ALA A 83 -11.68 30.29 24.63
N GLN A 84 -12.80 29.56 24.70
CA GLN A 84 -14.00 29.83 23.89
C GLN A 84 -14.88 30.93 24.46
N GLN A 85 -14.73 31.34 25.72
CA GLN A 85 -15.49 32.41 26.40
C GLN A 85 -14.81 33.78 26.45
N GLY A 86 -13.71 33.96 25.72
CA GLY A 86 -13.07 35.24 25.55
C GLY A 86 -13.92 36.21 24.76
N ALA A 87 -14.58 37.19 25.44
CA ALA A 87 -15.37 38.32 25.01
C ALA A 87 -16.92 38.11 25.03
N GLY A 88 -17.51 38.24 26.19
CA GLY A 88 -18.95 38.42 26.29
C GLY A 88 -19.46 38.05 27.69
N GLY A 89 -19.51 39.00 28.60
CA GLY A 89 -20.04 38.82 29.94
C GLY A 89 -21.52 38.49 29.95
N ALA A 90 -21.90 37.46 30.70
CA ALA A 90 -23.23 37.32 31.26
C ALA A 90 -23.16 36.40 32.49
N SER A 91 -23.44 36.93 33.62
CA SER A 91 -23.76 36.32 34.90
C SER A 91 -24.94 35.34 34.73
N GLY A 92 -24.72 34.06 34.98
CA GLY A 92 -25.77 33.06 34.92
C GLY A 92 -25.47 31.89 35.89
N ASN A 93 -26.21 31.88 36.95
CA ASN A 93 -26.49 30.89 38.01
C ASN A 93 -26.00 29.47 37.79
N TRP A 94 -24.95 29.09 38.48
CA TRP A 94 -24.41 27.70 38.53
C TRP A 94 -25.09 26.92 39.63
N GLN A 95 -26.22 26.35 39.34
CA GLN A 95 -26.83 25.38 40.25
C GLN A 95 -26.82 23.98 39.60
N SER A 96 -25.89 23.15 40.09
CA SER A 96 -26.03 21.72 40.26
C SER A 96 -26.46 20.91 39.02
N TYR A 97 -25.50 20.55 38.17
CA TYR A 97 -25.60 19.31 37.43
C TYR A 97 -24.48 18.36 37.88
N GLN A 98 -24.87 17.48 38.82
CA GLN A 98 -24.08 16.34 39.24
C GLN A 98 -24.22 15.28 38.16
N PHE A 99 -23.26 15.26 37.22
CA PHE A 99 -23.14 14.20 36.22
C PHE A 99 -22.53 12.98 36.87
N ASP A 100 -23.32 11.93 37.01
CA ASP A 100 -22.87 10.64 37.50
C ASP A 100 -22.15 9.91 36.37
N LEU A 101 -20.81 9.98 36.38
CA LEU A 101 -19.91 9.32 35.43
C LEU A 101 -20.00 7.78 35.53
N ASN A 102 -20.60 7.26 36.58
CA ASN A 102 -20.72 5.81 36.79
C ASN A 102 -21.83 5.19 35.92
N ASP A 103 -22.84 5.98 35.50
CA ASP A 103 -23.92 5.51 34.64
C ASP A 103 -23.50 5.47 33.15
N LEU A 104 -22.49 6.24 32.77
CA LEU A 104 -21.95 6.28 31.40
C LEU A 104 -20.96 5.14 31.12
N PHE A 105 -20.22 4.66 32.13
CA PHE A 105 -19.22 3.58 31.99
C PHE A 105 -19.68 2.21 32.52
N GLY A 106 -20.82 2.13 33.19
CA GLY A 106 -21.24 0.95 33.96
C GLY A 106 -22.19 -0.03 33.28
N ARG A 107 -22.74 0.28 32.12
CA ARG A 107 -23.77 -0.60 31.52
C ARG A 107 -23.64 -0.79 30.03
N GLY A 108 -22.92 -1.81 29.64
CA GLY A 108 -23.00 -2.33 28.27
C GLY A 108 -21.65 -2.60 27.64
N GLY A 109 -21.23 -3.84 27.78
CA GLY A 109 -20.08 -4.37 27.09
C GLY A 109 -20.25 -4.41 25.58
N ALA A 110 -19.11 -4.47 24.93
CA ALA A 110 -18.84 -4.99 23.60
C ALA A 110 -19.34 -4.20 22.40
N SER A 111 -18.37 -3.87 21.57
CA SER A 111 -18.44 -3.62 20.13
C SER A 111 -18.55 -2.17 19.66
N GLY A 112 -17.46 -1.72 19.09
CA GLY A 112 -17.44 -0.81 17.95
C GLY A 112 -17.37 0.68 18.27
N GLY A 113 -16.23 1.27 17.94
CA GLY A 113 -15.88 2.69 18.01
C GLY A 113 -16.73 3.70 17.23
N GLN A 114 -18.03 3.50 17.09
CA GLN A 114 -18.96 4.41 16.41
C GLN A 114 -19.90 5.20 17.36
N GLY A 115 -19.85 4.93 18.66
CA GLY A 115 -20.73 5.60 19.63
C GLY A 115 -20.30 7.00 20.04
N PHE A 116 -19.03 7.33 19.94
CA PHE A 116 -18.48 8.59 20.43
C PHE A 116 -18.67 9.76 19.43
N GLU A 117 -18.69 9.49 18.12
CA GLU A 117 -18.94 10.51 17.10
C GLU A 117 -20.40 11.01 17.12
N ASN A 118 -21.35 10.13 17.36
CA ASN A 118 -22.76 10.50 17.41
C ASN A 118 -23.16 11.29 18.66
N LEU A 119 -22.45 11.11 19.77
CA LEU A 119 -22.70 11.88 21.01
C LEU A 119 -22.18 13.32 20.89
N PHE A 120 -21.11 13.53 20.13
CA PHE A 120 -20.57 14.87 19.86
C PHE A 120 -21.47 15.68 18.91
N ASP A 121 -22.18 15.01 18.02
CA ASP A 121 -23.16 15.65 17.11
C ASP A 121 -24.47 16.05 17.84
N LEU A 122 -24.86 15.34 18.90
CA LEU A 122 -26.09 15.62 19.63
C LEU A 122 -25.93 16.80 20.61
N PHE A 123 -24.72 17.06 21.15
CA PHE A 123 -24.45 18.15 22.10
C PHE A 123 -23.87 19.42 21.47
N GLY A 124 -23.41 19.33 20.22
CA GLY A 124 -22.92 20.46 19.44
C GLY A 124 -24.07 21.15 18.71
N GLY A 125 -24.73 22.11 19.37
CA GLY A 125 -25.86 22.88 18.89
C GLY A 125 -25.84 23.20 17.40
N ARG A 126 -27.03 23.21 16.76
CA ARG A 126 -27.37 23.66 15.42
C ARG A 126 -26.82 25.04 15.02
N GLY A 127 -25.50 25.23 15.12
CA GLY A 127 -24.80 26.27 14.39
C GLY A 127 -24.49 25.70 13.01
N ARG A 128 -24.91 26.36 11.93
CA ARG A 128 -24.40 26.17 10.57
C ARG A 128 -22.87 26.15 10.67
N ARG A 129 -22.27 24.95 10.92
CA ARG A 129 -20.83 24.79 10.75
C ARG A 129 -20.58 25.07 9.28
N SER A 130 -20.03 26.23 8.98
CA SER A 130 -19.38 26.49 7.72
C SER A 130 -18.38 25.31 7.59
N ARG A 131 -18.69 24.36 6.70
CA ARG A 131 -17.75 23.28 6.39
C ARG A 131 -16.46 23.95 5.97
N GLY A 132 -15.47 23.91 6.84
CA GLY A 132 -14.14 24.41 6.52
C GLY A 132 -13.63 23.73 5.22
N PRO A 133 -12.61 24.30 4.59
CA PRO A 133 -12.08 23.78 3.34
C PRO A 133 -11.70 22.31 3.50
N THR A 134 -12.39 21.45 2.77
CA THR A 134 -12.12 19.99 2.80
C THR A 134 -11.30 19.60 1.59
N ARG A 135 -10.26 18.80 1.84
CA ARG A 135 -9.44 18.23 0.78
C ARG A 135 -10.29 17.30 -0.10
N GLY A 136 -10.07 17.33 -1.42
CA GLY A 136 -10.67 16.41 -2.37
C GLY A 136 -10.27 14.96 -2.13
N GLN A 137 -11.10 14.04 -2.59
CA GLN A 137 -10.84 12.59 -2.48
C GLN A 137 -9.75 12.15 -3.45
N ASN A 138 -9.01 11.14 -3.06
CA ASN A 138 -8.07 10.47 -3.95
C ASN A 138 -8.84 9.60 -4.95
N ILE A 139 -8.34 9.52 -6.19
CA ILE A 139 -8.92 8.70 -7.26
C ILE A 139 -7.93 7.60 -7.61
N GLU A 140 -8.41 6.40 -7.84
CA GLU A 140 -7.61 5.31 -8.41
C GLU A 140 -8.05 5.05 -9.85
N TYR A 141 -7.08 4.94 -10.75
CA TYR A 141 -7.30 4.64 -12.16
C TYR A 141 -6.42 3.46 -12.57
N ALA A 142 -7.04 2.37 -13.06
CA ALA A 142 -6.29 1.23 -13.56
C ALA A 142 -5.87 1.45 -15.03
N THR A 143 -4.60 1.21 -15.34
CA THR A 143 -4.08 1.23 -16.71
C THR A 143 -3.40 -0.09 -17.04
N GLU A 144 -3.65 -0.60 -18.24
CA GLU A 144 -3.04 -1.82 -18.71
C GLU A 144 -1.85 -1.50 -19.61
N ILE A 145 -0.74 -2.21 -19.37
CA ILE A 145 0.48 -2.12 -20.19
C ILE A 145 0.92 -3.52 -20.62
N SER A 146 1.69 -3.59 -21.70
CA SER A 146 2.34 -4.83 -22.14
C SER A 146 3.58 -5.13 -21.28
N LEU A 147 4.10 -6.36 -21.39
CA LEU A 147 5.31 -6.76 -20.65
C LEU A 147 6.55 -6.00 -21.16
N GLU A 148 6.59 -5.70 -22.48
CA GLU A 148 7.65 -4.91 -23.13
C GLU A 148 7.61 -3.45 -22.64
N GLU A 149 6.42 -2.88 -22.50
CA GLU A 149 6.25 -1.54 -21.93
C GLU A 149 6.67 -1.50 -20.46
N ALA A 150 6.36 -2.57 -19.71
CA ALA A 150 6.83 -2.70 -18.34
C ALA A 150 8.37 -2.85 -18.27
N TYR A 151 8.99 -3.48 -19.28
CA TYR A 151 10.44 -3.62 -19.39
C TYR A 151 11.12 -2.28 -19.71
N ALA A 152 10.67 -1.59 -20.75
CA ALA A 152 11.29 -0.36 -21.22
C ALA A 152 10.94 0.87 -20.37
N GLY A 153 9.79 0.82 -19.67
CA GLY A 153 9.09 1.98 -19.16
C GLY A 153 8.34 2.70 -20.28
N THR A 154 7.24 3.33 -19.93
CA THR A 154 6.39 4.01 -20.93
C THR A 154 5.77 5.26 -20.35
N THR A 155 5.36 6.17 -21.25
CA THR A 155 4.54 7.34 -20.89
C THR A 155 3.16 7.14 -21.49
N ARG A 156 2.13 7.18 -20.65
CA ARG A 156 0.72 7.02 -21.05
C ARG A 156 -0.03 8.32 -20.86
N THR A 157 -0.79 8.71 -21.87
CA THR A 157 -1.73 9.82 -21.77
C THR A 157 -3.08 9.31 -21.31
N LEU A 158 -3.52 9.73 -20.13
CA LEU A 158 -4.82 9.40 -19.57
C LEU A 158 -5.81 10.56 -19.86
N GLN A 159 -7.02 10.21 -20.26
CA GLN A 159 -8.13 11.16 -20.34
C GLN A 159 -9.07 10.92 -19.18
N LEU A 160 -9.12 11.87 -18.27
CA LEU A 160 -9.96 11.81 -17.07
C LEU A 160 -11.03 12.88 -17.14
N GLN A 161 -12.24 12.54 -16.69
CA GLN A 161 -13.27 13.53 -16.42
C GLN A 161 -13.06 14.09 -15.01
N SER A 162 -12.60 15.32 -14.92
CA SER A 162 -12.34 15.99 -13.65
C SER A 162 -13.50 16.90 -13.32
N GLN A 163 -14.00 16.80 -12.09
CA GLN A 163 -14.94 17.79 -11.56
C GLN A 163 -14.15 19.03 -11.14
N GLU A 164 -14.49 20.16 -11.71
CA GLU A 164 -13.88 21.45 -11.39
C GLU A 164 -14.93 22.40 -10.83
N PRO A 165 -14.58 23.30 -9.90
CA PRO A 165 -15.50 24.33 -9.45
C PRO A 165 -16.01 25.13 -10.65
N CYS A 166 -17.31 25.37 -10.69
CA CYS A 166 -17.91 26.18 -11.74
C CYS A 166 -17.35 27.60 -11.70
N VAL A 167 -16.70 28.02 -12.78
CA VAL A 167 -16.07 29.33 -12.88
C VAL A 167 -17.09 30.46 -12.75
N THR A 168 -18.32 30.22 -13.20
CA THR A 168 -19.38 31.25 -13.25
C THR A 168 -19.96 31.59 -11.87
N CYS A 169 -20.12 30.58 -10.99
CA CYS A 169 -20.61 30.78 -9.62
C CYS A 169 -19.54 30.62 -8.55
N GLY A 170 -18.28 30.42 -8.93
CA GLY A 170 -17.18 30.20 -7.98
C GLY A 170 -17.34 28.92 -7.12
N GLY A 171 -18.20 27.98 -7.53
CA GLY A 171 -18.48 26.75 -6.77
C GLY A 171 -19.69 26.83 -5.87
N SER A 172 -20.39 27.99 -5.75
CA SER A 172 -21.55 28.17 -4.87
C SER A 172 -22.83 27.48 -5.38
N GLY A 173 -22.91 27.21 -6.68
CA GLY A 173 -24.15 26.73 -7.33
C GLY A 173 -25.17 27.80 -7.66
N GLU A 174 -25.00 28.99 -7.11
CA GLU A 174 -25.96 30.11 -7.23
C GLU A 174 -25.29 31.40 -7.70
N ILE A 175 -26.02 32.25 -8.41
CA ILE A 175 -25.61 33.57 -8.85
C ILE A 175 -26.74 34.53 -8.50
N ALA A 176 -26.48 35.53 -7.62
CA ALA A 176 -27.46 36.52 -7.19
C ALA A 176 -28.80 35.92 -6.68
N GLY A 177 -28.74 34.75 -5.99
CA GLY A 177 -29.91 34.08 -5.45
C GLY A 177 -30.68 33.20 -6.45
N ALA A 178 -30.22 33.11 -7.71
CA ALA A 178 -30.75 32.20 -8.72
C ALA A 178 -29.81 31.04 -8.99
N VAL A 179 -30.35 29.89 -9.40
CA VAL A 179 -29.56 28.70 -9.74
C VAL A 179 -28.61 29.02 -10.91
N CYS A 180 -27.34 28.67 -10.75
CA CYS A 180 -26.32 28.89 -11.78
C CYS A 180 -26.64 28.06 -13.03
N HIS A 181 -26.87 28.72 -14.17
CA HIS A 181 -27.22 28.09 -15.44
C HIS A 181 -26.13 27.20 -16.06
N VAL A 182 -24.87 27.37 -15.63
CA VAL A 182 -23.74 26.58 -16.15
C VAL A 182 -23.58 25.24 -15.42
N CYS A 183 -23.75 25.22 -14.12
CA CYS A 183 -23.59 23.99 -13.31
C CYS A 183 -24.94 23.44 -12.79
N GLU A 184 -26.03 24.09 -13.10
CA GLU A 184 -27.40 23.69 -12.69
C GLU A 184 -27.51 23.48 -11.18
N GLY A 185 -26.93 24.37 -10.41
CA GLY A 185 -26.91 24.31 -8.94
C GLY A 185 -25.88 23.39 -8.32
N ARG A 186 -25.16 22.60 -9.11
CA ARG A 186 -24.17 21.62 -8.58
C ARG A 186 -22.89 22.24 -8.06
N GLY A 187 -22.58 23.47 -8.41
CA GLY A 187 -21.34 24.16 -8.04
C GLY A 187 -20.09 23.64 -8.77
N VAL A 188 -20.20 22.50 -9.48
CA VAL A 188 -19.07 21.87 -10.20
C VAL A 188 -19.47 21.56 -11.64
N VAL A 189 -18.49 21.60 -12.54
CA VAL A 189 -18.61 21.21 -13.96
C VAL A 189 -17.62 20.12 -14.27
N VAL A 190 -18.01 19.18 -15.13
CA VAL A 190 -17.13 18.09 -15.57
C VAL A 190 -16.35 18.58 -16.78
N ARG A 191 -15.01 18.53 -16.70
CA ARG A 191 -14.12 18.87 -17.82
C ARG A 191 -13.16 17.71 -18.12
N PRO A 192 -12.96 17.38 -19.41
CA PRO A 192 -11.95 16.40 -19.78
C PRO A 192 -10.54 16.98 -19.54
N ARG A 193 -9.70 16.25 -18.82
CA ARG A 193 -8.28 16.56 -18.63
C ARG A 193 -7.43 15.47 -19.24
N ARG A 194 -6.34 15.87 -19.89
CA ARG A 194 -5.31 14.95 -20.38
C ARG A 194 -4.12 15.03 -19.44
N LEU A 195 -3.71 13.88 -18.92
CA LEU A 195 -2.59 13.76 -17.99
C LEU A 195 -1.59 12.77 -18.56
N GLU A 196 -0.34 13.16 -18.59
CA GLU A 196 0.76 12.28 -18.95
C GLU A 196 1.30 11.59 -17.70
N VAL A 197 1.30 10.26 -17.72
CA VAL A 197 1.77 9.42 -16.62
C VAL A 197 2.98 8.64 -17.08
N LYS A 198 4.11 8.90 -16.42
CA LYS A 198 5.35 8.16 -16.66
C LYS A 198 5.37 6.90 -15.79
N ILE A 199 5.30 5.75 -16.43
CA ILE A 199 5.42 4.44 -15.78
C ILE A 199 6.90 4.04 -15.84
N PRO A 200 7.54 3.78 -14.69
CA PRO A 200 8.96 3.44 -14.65
C PRO A 200 9.21 2.03 -15.21
N ALA A 201 10.41 1.83 -15.75
CA ALA A 201 10.88 0.51 -16.16
C ALA A 201 10.92 -0.43 -14.94
N GLY A 202 10.55 -1.68 -15.14
CA GLY A 202 10.43 -2.68 -14.07
C GLY A 202 9.10 -2.66 -13.33
N ALA A 203 8.14 -1.80 -13.71
CA ALA A 203 6.81 -1.76 -13.10
C ALA A 203 6.19 -3.17 -13.04
N ARG A 204 5.62 -3.51 -11.87
CA ARG A 204 4.95 -4.79 -11.60
C ARG A 204 3.44 -4.61 -11.65
N ASP A 205 2.72 -5.71 -11.75
CA ASP A 205 1.28 -5.69 -11.54
C ASP A 205 0.97 -5.11 -10.15
N GLY A 206 0.00 -4.18 -10.09
CA GLY A 206 -0.31 -3.45 -8.86
C GLY A 206 0.63 -2.28 -8.52
N THR A 207 1.63 -1.95 -9.34
CA THR A 207 2.47 -0.76 -9.13
C THR A 207 1.60 0.49 -9.16
N ARG A 208 1.71 1.34 -8.10
CA ARG A 208 0.95 2.57 -7.98
C ARG A 208 1.82 3.78 -8.30
N VAL A 209 1.45 4.54 -9.32
CA VAL A 209 2.08 5.81 -9.68
C VAL A 209 1.21 6.94 -9.15
N ARG A 210 1.75 7.76 -8.23
CA ARG A 210 1.03 8.88 -7.63
C ARG A 210 1.23 10.15 -8.45
N LEU A 211 0.13 10.80 -8.79
CA LEU A 211 0.10 12.15 -9.37
C LEU A 211 -0.54 13.09 -8.35
N ALA A 212 0.29 13.90 -7.71
CA ALA A 212 -0.15 14.78 -6.64
C ALA A 212 -1.08 15.88 -7.18
N GLY A 213 -2.22 16.10 -6.48
CA GLY A 213 -3.18 17.15 -6.83
C GLY A 213 -4.03 16.86 -8.07
N GLU A 214 -4.00 15.66 -8.64
CA GLU A 214 -4.79 15.27 -9.81
C GLU A 214 -6.04 14.42 -9.46
N GLY A 215 -6.39 14.34 -8.18
CA GLY A 215 -7.62 13.73 -7.68
C GLY A 215 -8.85 14.63 -7.80
N SER A 216 -9.92 14.30 -7.08
CA SER A 216 -11.15 15.09 -7.03
C SER A 216 -10.92 16.50 -6.47
N ALA A 217 -11.74 17.44 -6.90
CA ALA A 217 -11.74 18.78 -6.32
C ALA A 217 -12.22 18.73 -4.87
N GLY A 218 -11.56 19.48 -3.98
CA GLY A 218 -12.02 19.73 -2.63
C GLY A 218 -13.03 20.87 -2.56
N MET A 219 -13.87 20.89 -1.55
CA MET A 219 -14.76 22.03 -1.29
C MET A 219 -13.98 23.14 -0.57
N GLY A 220 -13.49 24.14 -1.33
CA GLY A 220 -12.64 25.20 -0.79
C GLY A 220 -11.24 24.78 -0.32
N GLY A 221 -10.88 23.51 -0.47
CA GLY A 221 -9.59 22.94 -0.10
C GLY A 221 -8.79 22.40 -1.30
N PRO A 222 -7.57 21.91 -1.07
CA PRO A 222 -6.73 21.34 -2.13
C PRO A 222 -7.35 20.09 -2.73
N ARG A 223 -6.98 19.81 -3.98
CA ARG A 223 -7.40 18.56 -4.67
C ARG A 223 -6.79 17.33 -3.98
N GLY A 224 -7.45 16.20 -4.14
CA GLY A 224 -6.88 14.89 -3.80
C GLY A 224 -5.75 14.49 -4.77
N ASP A 225 -5.25 13.29 -4.62
CA ASP A 225 -4.23 12.72 -5.50
C ASP A 225 -4.84 11.66 -6.43
N LEU A 226 -4.25 11.50 -7.62
CA LEU A 226 -4.58 10.41 -8.52
C LEU A 226 -3.53 9.29 -8.35
N TYR A 227 -3.98 8.08 -8.15
CA TYR A 227 -3.17 6.88 -8.12
C TYR A 227 -3.44 6.06 -9.38
N VAL A 228 -2.44 5.96 -10.24
CA VAL A 228 -2.53 5.09 -11.41
C VAL A 228 -2.00 3.72 -11.04
N VAL A 229 -2.90 2.73 -11.06
CA VAL A 229 -2.58 1.33 -10.76
C VAL A 229 -2.26 0.61 -12.06
N VAL A 230 -1.03 0.17 -12.19
CA VAL A 230 -0.53 -0.53 -13.38
C VAL A 230 -1.00 -1.99 -13.34
N ARG A 231 -1.57 -2.47 -14.45
CA ARG A 231 -1.86 -3.88 -14.71
C ARG A 231 -1.01 -4.34 -15.88
N VAL A 232 -0.23 -5.39 -15.69
CA VAL A 232 0.62 -5.96 -16.75
C VAL A 232 -0.15 -7.10 -17.41
N ARG A 233 -0.36 -6.97 -18.73
CA ARG A 233 -1.03 -8.02 -19.51
C ARG A 233 -0.16 -9.28 -19.60
N PRO A 234 -0.74 -10.48 -19.53
CA PRO A 234 -0.01 -11.72 -19.77
C PRO A 234 0.64 -11.70 -21.17
N HIS A 235 1.88 -12.19 -21.23
CA HIS A 235 2.61 -12.27 -22.49
C HIS A 235 2.62 -13.71 -23.04
N PRO A 236 2.43 -13.95 -24.37
CA PRO A 236 2.31 -15.28 -24.90
C PRO A 236 3.56 -16.15 -24.78
N ARG A 237 4.75 -15.56 -24.72
CA ARG A 237 6.04 -16.28 -24.69
C ARG A 237 6.77 -16.16 -23.36
N PHE A 238 6.51 -15.13 -22.57
CA PHE A 238 7.25 -14.85 -21.34
C PHE A 238 6.31 -14.86 -20.13
N GLU A 239 6.67 -15.61 -19.11
CA GLU A 239 6.05 -15.58 -17.81
C GLU A 239 6.96 -14.80 -16.85
N ARG A 240 6.44 -13.78 -16.18
CA ARG A 240 7.22 -13.00 -15.22
C ARG A 240 7.17 -13.64 -13.84
N LYS A 241 8.32 -13.92 -13.25
CA LYS A 241 8.49 -14.40 -11.87
C LYS A 241 9.35 -13.41 -11.06
N GLY A 242 8.69 -12.44 -10.43
CA GLY A 242 9.39 -11.35 -9.74
C GLY A 242 10.11 -10.43 -10.73
N ASP A 243 11.46 -10.44 -10.71
CA ASP A 243 12.29 -9.72 -11.67
C ASP A 243 12.85 -10.64 -12.77
N ASP A 244 12.67 -11.95 -12.64
CA ASP A 244 13.08 -12.91 -13.64
C ASP A 244 11.96 -13.16 -14.67
N LEU A 245 12.37 -13.55 -15.86
CA LEU A 245 11.48 -13.98 -16.93
C LEU A 245 11.69 -15.46 -17.17
N VAL A 246 10.61 -16.21 -17.38
CA VAL A 246 10.63 -17.61 -17.78
C VAL A 246 10.06 -17.71 -19.17
N MET A 247 10.73 -18.44 -20.06
CA MET A 247 10.23 -18.75 -21.39
C MET A 247 10.44 -20.21 -21.74
N GLU A 248 9.60 -20.76 -22.60
CA GLU A 248 9.85 -22.02 -23.23
C GLU A 248 10.71 -21.81 -24.48
N MET A 249 11.80 -22.55 -24.57
CA MET A 249 12.72 -22.54 -25.70
C MET A 249 12.54 -23.84 -26.48
N PRO A 250 11.93 -23.78 -27.68
CA PRO A 250 11.83 -24.97 -28.53
C PRO A 250 13.22 -25.34 -29.03
N VAL A 251 13.63 -26.59 -28.80
CA VAL A 251 14.91 -27.15 -29.23
C VAL A 251 14.62 -28.36 -30.11
N PRO A 252 15.11 -28.41 -31.35
CA PRO A 252 15.00 -29.61 -32.20
C PRO A 252 15.62 -30.82 -31.51
N LEU A 253 15.06 -32.01 -31.81
CA LEU A 253 15.50 -33.27 -31.18
C LEU A 253 16.99 -33.53 -31.44
N ASP A 254 17.44 -33.28 -32.64
CA ASP A 254 18.84 -33.46 -33.08
C ASP A 254 19.79 -32.54 -32.29
N ASP A 255 19.46 -31.26 -32.14
CA ASP A 255 20.22 -30.32 -31.33
C ASP A 255 20.20 -30.67 -29.84
N ALA A 256 19.08 -31.21 -29.33
CA ALA A 256 19.02 -31.66 -27.94
C ALA A 256 19.92 -32.89 -27.69
N VAL A 257 20.06 -33.79 -28.68
CA VAL A 257 20.88 -34.99 -28.56
C VAL A 257 22.34 -34.75 -28.89
N LEU A 258 22.63 -34.07 -29.98
CA LEU A 258 23.99 -33.91 -30.51
C LEU A 258 24.68 -32.63 -29.97
N GLY A 259 23.88 -31.70 -29.45
CA GLY A 259 24.27 -30.34 -29.17
C GLY A 259 24.17 -29.45 -30.40
N GLY A 260 23.90 -28.18 -30.20
CA GLY A 260 23.72 -27.24 -31.29
C GLY A 260 23.62 -25.81 -30.77
N GLU A 261 23.20 -24.91 -31.62
CA GLU A 261 22.92 -23.51 -31.31
C GLU A 261 21.48 -23.18 -31.65
N VAL A 262 20.73 -22.66 -30.66
CA VAL A 262 19.34 -22.27 -30.82
C VAL A 262 19.20 -20.76 -30.59
N GLU A 263 18.54 -20.08 -31.52
CA GLU A 263 18.26 -18.64 -31.38
C GLU A 263 17.10 -18.41 -30.41
N VAL A 264 17.34 -17.52 -29.46
CA VAL A 264 16.35 -17.09 -28.47
C VAL A 264 16.14 -15.60 -28.60
N GLU A 265 14.90 -15.18 -28.71
CA GLU A 265 14.54 -13.77 -28.70
C GLU A 265 14.23 -13.33 -27.27
N THR A 266 14.91 -12.27 -26.83
CA THR A 266 14.72 -11.66 -25.51
C THR A 266 13.54 -10.70 -25.50
N ILE A 267 13.07 -10.29 -24.30
CA ILE A 267 12.00 -9.29 -24.14
C ILE A 267 12.36 -7.92 -24.78
N ALA A 268 13.65 -7.63 -24.91
CA ALA A 268 14.15 -6.43 -25.61
C ALA A 268 14.14 -6.55 -27.12
N GLY A 269 13.65 -7.65 -27.72
CA GLY A 269 13.65 -7.91 -29.16
C GLY A 269 15.01 -8.31 -29.73
N LYS A 270 16.03 -8.57 -28.88
CA LYS A 270 17.34 -9.03 -29.33
C LYS A 270 17.34 -10.56 -29.50
N ARG A 271 17.89 -11.05 -30.61
CA ARG A 271 18.15 -12.47 -30.83
C ARG A 271 19.52 -12.84 -30.32
N ILE A 272 19.61 -13.91 -29.57
CA ILE A 272 20.85 -14.42 -28.96
C ILE A 272 20.94 -15.89 -29.33
N ALA A 273 22.08 -16.28 -29.91
CA ALA A 273 22.39 -17.70 -30.14
C ALA A 273 22.82 -18.36 -28.82
N LEU A 274 22.11 -19.41 -28.44
CA LEU A 274 22.30 -20.15 -27.21
C LEU A 274 22.87 -21.53 -27.52
N LYS A 275 24.02 -21.82 -26.93
CA LYS A 275 24.65 -23.13 -27.12
C LYS A 275 23.96 -24.17 -26.21
N VAL A 276 23.39 -25.17 -26.85
CA VAL A 276 22.76 -26.32 -26.19
C VAL A 276 23.81 -27.44 -26.07
N ALA A 277 24.06 -27.93 -24.87
CA ALA A 277 25.00 -29.03 -24.67
C ALA A 277 24.41 -30.35 -25.17
N PRO A 278 25.22 -31.28 -25.64
CA PRO A 278 24.77 -32.62 -26.01
C PRO A 278 24.00 -33.31 -24.86
N LEU A 279 23.03 -34.15 -25.19
CA LEU A 279 22.17 -34.89 -24.26
C LEU A 279 21.40 -33.97 -23.30
N THR A 280 21.03 -32.77 -23.73
CA THR A 280 20.18 -31.86 -22.97
C THR A 280 18.78 -32.42 -22.84
N GLN A 281 18.33 -32.60 -21.59
CA GLN A 281 17.02 -33.17 -21.28
C GLN A 281 15.89 -32.14 -21.43
N ASN A 282 14.71 -32.62 -21.80
CA ASN A 282 13.50 -31.82 -21.82
C ASN A 282 13.21 -31.25 -20.43
N GLY A 283 12.81 -29.96 -20.35
CA GLY A 283 12.53 -29.28 -19.09
C GLY A 283 13.77 -28.71 -18.38
N ARG A 284 14.99 -28.94 -18.88
CA ARG A 284 16.19 -28.30 -18.36
C ARG A 284 16.10 -26.79 -18.52
N THR A 285 16.46 -26.05 -17.49
CA THR A 285 16.44 -24.59 -17.51
C THR A 285 17.86 -24.05 -17.72
N ILE A 286 18.01 -23.17 -18.70
CA ILE A 286 19.25 -22.44 -18.98
C ILE A 286 19.07 -21.01 -18.50
N ARG A 287 19.96 -20.55 -17.62
CA ARG A 287 19.94 -19.21 -17.06
C ARG A 287 20.74 -18.25 -17.90
N LEU A 288 20.12 -17.16 -18.30
CA LEU A 288 20.73 -16.05 -19.04
C LEU A 288 20.76 -14.83 -18.13
N ALA A 289 21.91 -14.54 -17.55
CA ALA A 289 22.07 -13.51 -16.55
C ALA A 289 21.80 -12.10 -17.13
N GLY A 290 21.04 -11.28 -16.38
CA GLY A 290 20.80 -9.89 -16.71
C GLY A 290 19.83 -9.64 -17.88
N LEU A 291 19.14 -10.66 -18.40
CA LEU A 291 18.18 -10.57 -19.49
C LEU A 291 16.70 -10.62 -19.04
N GLY A 292 16.46 -10.57 -17.72
CA GLY A 292 15.14 -10.43 -17.12
C GLY A 292 14.67 -8.98 -17.02
N MET A 293 13.69 -8.73 -16.16
CA MET A 293 13.08 -7.41 -15.94
C MET A 293 14.01 -6.49 -15.16
N PRO A 294 13.98 -5.17 -15.43
CA PRO A 294 14.67 -4.19 -14.60
C PRO A 294 14.10 -4.17 -13.17
N LYS A 295 14.96 -4.02 -12.18
CA LYS A 295 14.55 -3.88 -10.78
C LYS A 295 14.02 -2.47 -10.53
N LEU A 296 12.82 -2.36 -10.00
CA LEU A 296 12.16 -1.08 -9.71
C LEU A 296 12.89 -0.27 -8.62
N ASP A 297 13.48 -0.98 -7.62
CA ASP A 297 14.10 -0.37 -6.42
C ASP A 297 15.61 -0.14 -6.54
N ALA A 298 16.19 -0.28 -7.73
CA ALA A 298 17.62 -0.08 -7.92
C ALA A 298 18.00 1.40 -7.67
N LYS A 299 18.27 1.74 -6.41
CA LYS A 299 18.88 3.03 -6.01
C LYS A 299 20.34 3.17 -6.47
N SER A 300 20.96 2.11 -6.92
CA SER A 300 22.33 2.10 -7.46
C SER A 300 22.32 2.35 -8.97
N LYS A 301 23.36 3.02 -9.45
CA LYS A 301 23.59 3.34 -10.87
C LYS A 301 23.73 2.10 -11.77
N GLU A 302 23.92 0.93 -11.19
CA GLU A 302 23.88 -0.36 -11.88
C GLU A 302 22.43 -0.83 -11.94
N LYS A 303 21.82 -0.65 -13.10
CA LYS A 303 20.54 -1.25 -13.47
C LYS A 303 20.71 -2.77 -13.50
N ALA A 304 20.67 -3.41 -12.35
CA ALA A 304 20.70 -4.87 -12.28
C ALA A 304 19.32 -5.37 -12.75
N ASN A 305 19.29 -5.99 -13.93
CA ASN A 305 18.12 -6.71 -14.39
C ASN A 305 18.07 -8.07 -13.68
N GLY A 306 16.89 -8.67 -13.61
CA GLY A 306 16.74 -10.08 -13.31
C GLY A 306 17.31 -10.97 -14.42
N ASP A 307 17.04 -12.26 -14.37
CA ASP A 307 17.56 -13.23 -15.30
C ASP A 307 16.45 -13.73 -16.25
N LEU A 308 16.84 -14.21 -17.44
CA LEU A 308 15.95 -14.94 -18.31
C LEU A 308 16.21 -16.44 -18.14
N LEU A 309 15.18 -17.18 -17.75
CA LEU A 309 15.19 -18.62 -17.55
C LEU A 309 14.56 -19.30 -18.78
N ALA A 310 15.42 -19.77 -19.69
CA ALA A 310 14.98 -20.50 -20.87
C ALA A 310 14.80 -21.99 -20.54
N LYS A 311 13.54 -22.44 -20.48
CA LYS A 311 13.19 -23.83 -20.23
C LYS A 311 13.16 -24.59 -21.54
N VAL A 312 14.04 -25.56 -21.69
CA VAL A 312 14.14 -26.41 -22.89
C VAL A 312 12.86 -27.20 -23.10
N ARG A 313 12.24 -27.07 -24.25
CA ARG A 313 11.14 -27.87 -24.75
C ARG A 313 11.60 -28.59 -26.02
N VAL A 314 11.92 -29.87 -25.90
CA VAL A 314 12.33 -30.66 -27.06
C VAL A 314 11.15 -30.82 -28.01
N VAL A 315 11.37 -30.41 -29.26
CA VAL A 315 10.36 -30.51 -30.32
C VAL A 315 10.74 -31.63 -31.27
N LEU A 316 9.78 -32.50 -31.52
CA LEU A 316 9.92 -33.55 -32.52
C LEU A 316 9.65 -33.00 -33.92
N PRO A 317 10.32 -33.52 -34.97
CA PRO A 317 9.99 -33.16 -36.34
C PRO A 317 8.55 -33.55 -36.66
N GLU A 318 7.81 -32.66 -37.32
CA GLU A 318 6.41 -32.90 -37.71
C GLU A 318 6.36 -33.88 -38.89
N GLU A 319 7.35 -33.83 -39.78
CA GLU A 319 7.49 -34.70 -40.93
C GLU A 319 8.88 -35.33 -40.94
N LEU A 320 8.97 -36.57 -41.42
CA LEU A 320 10.22 -37.29 -41.58
C LEU A 320 10.38 -37.69 -43.05
N SER A 321 11.52 -37.36 -43.62
CA SER A 321 11.94 -37.95 -44.92
C SER A 321 12.18 -39.47 -44.78
N ASP A 322 12.12 -40.20 -45.89
CA ASP A 322 12.37 -41.64 -45.90
C ASP A 322 13.73 -42.00 -45.29
N ARG A 323 14.73 -41.13 -45.55
CA ARG A 323 16.08 -41.30 -45.00
C ARG A 323 16.15 -41.10 -43.49
N GLU A 324 15.49 -40.10 -42.96
CA GLU A 324 15.43 -39.90 -41.51
C GLU A 324 14.72 -41.01 -40.81
N ARG A 325 13.62 -41.52 -41.41
CA ARG A 325 12.91 -42.68 -40.87
C ARG A 325 13.82 -43.88 -40.74
N GLU A 326 14.58 -44.22 -41.81
CA GLU A 326 15.55 -45.30 -41.76
C GLU A 326 16.60 -45.11 -40.65
N LEU A 327 17.09 -43.91 -40.45
CA LEU A 327 18.06 -43.61 -39.40
C LEU A 327 17.46 -43.79 -38.01
N PHE A 328 16.23 -43.33 -37.77
CA PHE A 328 15.54 -43.59 -36.51
C PHE A 328 15.24 -45.05 -36.26
N GLU A 329 14.93 -45.85 -37.30
CA GLU A 329 14.73 -47.30 -37.18
C GLU A 329 16.03 -48.00 -36.80
N LYS A 330 17.15 -47.65 -37.42
CA LYS A 330 18.49 -48.15 -37.06
C LYS A 330 18.85 -47.80 -35.61
N LEU A 331 18.62 -46.57 -35.20
CA LEU A 331 18.88 -46.10 -33.83
C LEU A 331 18.05 -46.91 -32.82
N ARG A 332 16.73 -47.18 -33.14
CA ARG A 332 15.86 -47.98 -32.31
C ARG A 332 16.38 -49.42 -32.18
N ALA A 333 16.86 -50.03 -33.26
CA ALA A 333 17.42 -51.38 -33.26
C ALA A 333 18.70 -51.46 -32.39
N GLU A 334 19.61 -50.49 -32.50
CA GLU A 334 20.82 -50.44 -31.68
C GLU A 334 20.53 -50.29 -30.18
N ARG A 335 19.56 -49.43 -29.83
CA ARG A 335 19.14 -49.25 -28.43
C ARG A 335 18.51 -50.52 -27.82
N LYS A 336 17.78 -51.34 -28.60
CA LYS A 336 17.26 -52.62 -28.13
C LYS A 336 18.41 -53.60 -27.80
N LYS A 337 19.40 -53.75 -28.70
CA LYS A 337 20.58 -54.61 -28.46
C LYS A 337 21.38 -54.17 -27.20
N THR A 338 21.49 -52.86 -26.96
CA THR A 338 22.20 -52.33 -25.78
C THR A 338 21.46 -52.65 -24.49
N LYS A 339 20.08 -52.57 -24.48
CA LYS A 339 19.29 -52.94 -23.30
C LYS A 339 19.36 -54.43 -23.00
N GLU A 340 19.36 -55.28 -24.00
CA GLU A 340 19.49 -56.75 -23.84
C GLU A 340 20.86 -57.15 -23.31
N LYS A 341 21.92 -56.35 -23.51
CA LYS A 341 23.26 -56.61 -22.98
C LYS A 341 23.48 -56.16 -21.54
N VAL A 342 22.58 -55.27 -21.02
CA VAL A 342 22.69 -54.67 -19.66
C VAL A 342 21.68 -55.32 -18.68
N ALA A 343 20.70 -56.07 -19.18
CA ALA A 343 19.77 -56.91 -18.40
C ALA A 343 20.35 -58.33 -18.24
#